data_9c0e7843e2cc4646e836f43918be8679
#
_entry.id   9c0e7843e2cc4646e836f43918be8679
#
_cell.length_a   1.000
_cell.length_b   1.000
_cell.length_c   1.000
_cell.angle_alpha   90.00
_cell.angle_beta   90.00
_cell.angle_gamma   90.00
#
_symmetry.space_group_name_H-M   'P 1'
#
loop_
_entity.id
_entity.type
_entity.pdbx_description
1 polymer ?
#
loop_
_entity_poly.entity_id
_entity_poly.type
_entity_poly.pdbx_seq_one_letter_code
_entity_poly.pdbx_strand_id
1 'polypeptide(L)'
;MSELRFDGKVAIVTGAGNGLGRSYALLLGSRGAKVVVNDLGKSLKGEDEKGQKMQPADVVVEEIKKAGGEAVANYDSVEFGDKIVKTAVDTFGTVDIVINNAGILRDVTFHKMTELDWDLIMKVHLKGAFSVTRAAWPIMREKKYGRIVNTGSSAGVFGSFGQANYSTAKLGLWGFT
;
A
#
# COMPACT_ATOMS: atom_id res chain seq x y z
N MET A 1 -22.30 20.35 4.19
CA MET A 1 -20.82 20.37 4.34
C MET A 1 -20.22 20.10 2.97
N SER A 2 -19.28 20.94 2.51
CA SER A 2 -18.59 20.67 1.23
C SER A 2 -17.76 19.39 1.36
N GLU A 3 -17.81 18.56 0.33
CA GLU A 3 -17.02 17.33 0.29
C GLU A 3 -15.53 17.64 0.31
N LEU A 4 -14.74 16.92 1.12
CA LEU A 4 -13.28 17.05 1.16
C LEU A 4 -12.69 16.60 -0.18
N ARG A 5 -11.96 17.48 -0.86
CA ARG A 5 -11.35 17.25 -2.18
C ARG A 5 -9.85 17.11 -2.09
N PHE A 6 -9.28 16.40 -3.07
CA PHE A 6 -7.83 16.18 -3.22
C PHE A 6 -7.34 16.61 -4.61
N ASP A 7 -8.00 17.59 -5.23
CA ASP A 7 -7.63 18.09 -6.55
C ASP A 7 -6.16 18.53 -6.62
N GLY A 8 -5.47 18.07 -7.66
CA GLY A 8 -4.04 18.34 -7.85
C GLY A 8 -3.09 17.57 -6.93
N LYS A 9 -3.59 16.68 -6.07
CA LYS A 9 -2.77 15.81 -5.21
C LYS A 9 -2.48 14.50 -5.90
N VAL A 10 -1.27 13.98 -5.68
CA VAL A 10 -0.83 12.67 -6.15
C VAL A 10 -0.74 11.71 -4.98
N ALA A 11 -1.46 10.60 -5.06
CA ALA A 11 -1.52 9.59 -4.01
C ALA A 11 -0.96 8.26 -4.49
N ILE A 12 -0.14 7.63 -3.66
CA ILE A 12 0.28 6.24 -3.83
C ILE A 12 -0.50 5.39 -2.82
N VAL A 13 -1.16 4.34 -3.27
CA VAL A 13 -1.81 3.35 -2.41
C VAL A 13 -1.21 1.99 -2.69
N THR A 14 -0.57 1.39 -1.69
CA THR A 14 0.03 0.05 -1.83
C THR A 14 -0.94 -1.05 -1.45
N GLY A 15 -0.87 -2.21 -2.15
CA GLY A 15 -1.85 -3.29 -1.99
C GLY A 15 -3.25 -2.83 -2.39
N ALA A 16 -3.36 -2.07 -3.48
CA ALA A 16 -4.57 -1.36 -3.86
C ALA A 16 -5.44 -2.09 -4.88
N GLY A 17 -5.07 -3.31 -5.27
CA GLY A 17 -5.86 -4.11 -6.21
C GLY A 17 -7.14 -4.68 -5.60
N ASN A 18 -7.20 -4.86 -4.29
CA ASN A 18 -8.31 -5.48 -3.59
C ASN A 18 -8.57 -4.83 -2.21
N GLY A 19 -9.69 -5.20 -1.59
CA GLY A 19 -10.03 -4.91 -0.19
C GLY A 19 -9.96 -3.42 0.17
N LEU A 20 -9.33 -3.12 1.31
CA LEU A 20 -9.23 -1.75 1.84
C LEU A 20 -8.42 -0.84 0.90
N GLY A 21 -7.30 -1.33 0.35
CA GLY A 21 -6.46 -0.54 -0.55
C GLY A 21 -7.23 -0.10 -1.80
N ARG A 22 -8.03 -1.00 -2.39
CA ARG A 22 -8.94 -0.66 -3.50
C ARG A 22 -9.93 0.44 -3.09
N SER A 23 -10.56 0.30 -1.93
CA SER A 23 -11.52 1.29 -1.43
C SER A 23 -10.87 2.67 -1.24
N TYR A 24 -9.64 2.72 -0.73
CA TYR A 24 -8.89 3.98 -0.59
C TYR A 24 -8.54 4.59 -1.95
N ALA A 25 -8.08 3.78 -2.90
CA ALA A 25 -7.73 4.25 -4.25
C ALA A 25 -8.95 4.85 -4.97
N LEU A 26 -10.08 4.16 -4.93
CA LEU A 26 -11.34 4.62 -5.51
C LEU A 26 -11.84 5.92 -4.85
N LEU A 27 -11.79 5.99 -3.51
CA LEU A 27 -12.20 7.19 -2.77
C LEU A 27 -11.33 8.40 -3.12
N LEU A 28 -10.02 8.23 -3.13
CA LEU A 28 -9.10 9.33 -3.48
C LEU A 28 -9.29 9.78 -4.92
N GLY A 29 -9.42 8.83 -5.86
CA GLY A 29 -9.69 9.13 -7.28
C GLY A 29 -11.01 9.87 -7.48
N SER A 30 -12.10 9.43 -6.85
CA SER A 30 -13.41 10.11 -6.94
C SER A 30 -13.38 11.53 -6.36
N ARG A 31 -12.44 11.82 -5.47
CA ARG A 31 -12.23 13.15 -4.86
C ARG A 31 -11.16 14.00 -5.53
N GLY A 32 -10.72 13.60 -6.74
CA GLY A 32 -9.84 14.41 -7.58
C GLY A 32 -8.34 14.17 -7.40
N ALA A 33 -7.91 13.19 -6.59
CA ALA A 33 -6.52 12.79 -6.55
C ALA A 33 -6.13 12.01 -7.81
N LYS A 34 -4.88 12.18 -8.26
CA LYS A 34 -4.22 11.29 -9.21
C LYS A 34 -3.64 10.11 -8.44
N VAL A 35 -3.96 8.87 -8.83
CA VAL A 35 -3.68 7.71 -7.99
C VAL A 35 -2.71 6.74 -8.66
N VAL A 36 -1.62 6.42 -7.98
CA VAL A 36 -0.81 5.23 -8.29
C VAL A 36 -1.41 4.04 -7.53
N VAL A 37 -1.98 3.12 -8.26
CA VAL A 37 -2.56 1.87 -7.76
C VAL A 37 -1.46 0.82 -7.78
N ASN A 38 -0.79 0.60 -6.65
CA ASN A 38 0.26 -0.42 -6.55
C ASN A 38 -0.33 -1.73 -6.04
N ASP A 39 -0.12 -2.80 -6.77
CA ASP A 39 -0.43 -4.17 -6.34
C ASP A 39 0.47 -5.17 -7.05
N LEU A 40 1.06 -6.10 -6.30
CA LEU A 40 1.94 -7.13 -6.84
C LEU A 40 1.19 -8.24 -7.60
N GLY A 41 -0.14 -8.27 -7.49
CA GLY A 41 -0.96 -9.32 -8.12
C GLY A 41 -0.88 -10.67 -7.44
N LYS A 42 -0.56 -10.70 -6.14
CA LYS A 42 -0.48 -11.94 -5.36
C LYS A 42 -1.65 -12.05 -4.38
N SER A 43 -1.98 -13.30 -4.03
CA SER A 43 -2.99 -13.58 -3.00
C SER A 43 -2.60 -13.03 -1.62
N LEU A 44 -3.54 -13.03 -0.68
CA LEU A 44 -3.27 -12.67 0.72
C LEU A 44 -2.18 -13.53 1.38
N LYS A 45 -1.89 -14.72 0.84
CA LYS A 45 -0.78 -15.56 1.31
C LYS A 45 0.56 -15.25 0.63
N GLY A 46 0.58 -14.30 -0.32
CA GLY A 46 1.76 -13.95 -1.12
C GLY A 46 2.04 -14.93 -2.26
N GLU A 47 1.07 -15.74 -2.65
CA GLU A 47 1.16 -16.73 -3.73
C GLU A 47 0.60 -16.15 -5.04
N ASP A 48 1.04 -16.69 -6.19
CA ASP A 48 0.53 -16.26 -7.49
C ASP A 48 -0.93 -16.73 -7.67
N GLU A 49 -1.81 -15.81 -8.04
CA GLU A 49 -3.20 -16.13 -8.37
C GLU A 49 -3.29 -16.65 -9.81
N LYS A 50 -3.66 -17.91 -9.95
CA LYS A 50 -3.80 -18.55 -11.26
C LYS A 50 -5.13 -18.14 -11.93
N GLY A 51 -5.07 -17.79 -13.22
CA GLY A 51 -6.27 -17.60 -14.06
C GLY A 51 -6.83 -16.17 -14.11
N GLN A 52 -6.19 -15.18 -13.52
CA GLN A 52 -6.59 -13.78 -13.68
C GLN A 52 -6.28 -13.28 -15.10
N LYS A 53 -7.31 -12.74 -15.78
CA LYS A 53 -7.15 -12.13 -17.11
C LYS A 53 -6.53 -10.73 -17.10
N MET A 54 -6.67 -10.02 -15.98
CA MET A 54 -6.10 -8.69 -15.74
C MET A 54 -5.45 -8.64 -14.36
N GLN A 55 -4.42 -7.83 -14.22
CA GLN A 55 -3.82 -7.56 -12.91
C GLN A 55 -4.83 -6.80 -12.02
N PRO A 56 -4.90 -7.09 -10.71
CA PRO A 56 -5.83 -6.39 -9.82
C PRO A 56 -5.68 -4.86 -9.84
N ALA A 57 -4.46 -4.36 -9.98
CA ALA A 57 -4.19 -2.93 -10.10
C ALA A 57 -4.84 -2.32 -11.34
N ASP A 58 -4.81 -3.02 -12.49
CA ASP A 58 -5.40 -2.52 -13.74
C ASP A 58 -6.91 -2.38 -13.63
N VAL A 59 -7.57 -3.34 -12.97
CA VAL A 59 -9.02 -3.29 -12.74
C VAL A 59 -9.41 -2.00 -11.99
N VAL A 60 -8.67 -1.68 -10.93
CA VAL A 60 -8.93 -0.48 -10.13
C VAL A 60 -8.61 0.80 -10.90
N VAL A 61 -7.55 0.80 -11.70
CA VAL A 61 -7.20 1.93 -12.58
C VAL A 61 -8.32 2.20 -13.57
N GLU A 62 -8.85 1.16 -14.23
CA GLU A 62 -9.95 1.29 -15.16
C GLU A 62 -11.24 1.81 -14.49
N GLU A 63 -11.52 1.37 -13.25
CA GLU A 63 -12.66 1.88 -12.49
C GLU A 63 -12.51 3.38 -12.18
N ILE A 64 -11.32 3.81 -11.74
CA ILE A 64 -11.05 5.23 -11.47
C ILE A 64 -11.21 6.06 -12.75
N LYS A 65 -10.64 5.61 -13.87
CA LYS A 65 -10.74 6.30 -15.17
C LYS A 65 -12.18 6.39 -15.67
N LYS A 66 -12.96 5.30 -15.55
CA LYS A 66 -14.39 5.28 -15.93
C LYS A 66 -15.22 6.27 -15.10
N ALA A 67 -14.81 6.52 -13.85
CA ALA A 67 -15.43 7.51 -12.98
C ALA A 67 -14.92 8.95 -13.24
N GLY A 68 -14.08 9.17 -14.25
CA GLY A 68 -13.53 10.48 -14.62
C GLY A 68 -12.28 10.91 -13.86
N GLY A 69 -11.68 10.01 -13.05
CA GLY A 69 -10.44 10.25 -12.32
C GLY A 69 -9.18 9.90 -13.13
N GLU A 70 -8.02 10.17 -12.57
CA GLU A 70 -6.71 9.85 -13.14
C GLU A 70 -6.00 8.78 -12.29
N ALA A 71 -5.55 7.70 -12.92
CA ALA A 71 -4.80 6.65 -12.23
C ALA A 71 -3.82 5.93 -13.14
N VAL A 72 -2.79 5.34 -12.54
CA VAL A 72 -1.80 4.47 -13.17
C VAL A 72 -1.53 3.25 -12.30
N ALA A 73 -1.33 2.09 -12.93
CA ALA A 73 -0.97 0.86 -12.23
C ALA A 73 0.55 0.79 -11.99
N ASN A 74 0.93 0.14 -10.89
CA ASN A 74 2.31 -0.25 -10.60
C ASN A 74 2.30 -1.65 -9.98
N TYR A 75 3.23 -2.51 -10.41
CA TYR A 75 3.27 -3.93 -10.05
C TYR A 75 4.52 -4.31 -9.25
N ASP A 76 5.31 -3.33 -8.83
CA ASP A 76 6.51 -3.58 -8.05
C ASP A 76 6.18 -4.01 -6.62
N SER A 77 7.03 -4.87 -6.05
CA SER A 77 6.98 -5.17 -4.62
C SER A 77 7.25 -3.90 -3.79
N VAL A 78 6.54 -3.75 -2.68
CA VAL A 78 6.76 -2.65 -1.73
C VAL A 78 8.18 -2.61 -1.16
N GLU A 79 8.94 -3.68 -1.27
CA GLU A 79 10.36 -3.72 -0.94
C GLU A 79 11.19 -2.75 -1.80
N PHE A 80 10.71 -2.45 -3.01
CA PHE A 80 11.32 -1.54 -3.99
C PHE A 80 10.54 -0.22 -4.07
N GLY A 81 10.40 0.46 -2.95
CA GLY A 81 9.62 1.70 -2.84
C GLY A 81 10.07 2.82 -3.79
N ASP A 82 11.34 2.84 -4.17
CA ASP A 82 11.89 3.75 -5.18
C ASP A 82 11.21 3.58 -6.55
N LYS A 83 10.93 2.35 -6.98
CA LYS A 83 10.24 2.08 -8.25
C LYS A 83 8.78 2.54 -8.20
N ILE A 84 8.11 2.31 -7.08
CA ILE A 84 6.72 2.74 -6.90
C ILE A 84 6.63 4.26 -6.91
N VAL A 85 7.50 4.94 -6.18
CA VAL A 85 7.56 6.42 -6.15
C VAL A 85 7.97 6.98 -7.51
N LYS A 86 8.91 6.32 -8.21
CA LYS A 86 9.28 6.70 -9.58
C LYS A 86 8.08 6.68 -10.52
N THR A 87 7.19 5.70 -10.44
CA THR A 87 5.95 5.66 -11.24
C THR A 87 5.10 6.92 -11.01
N ALA A 88 4.96 7.38 -9.76
CA ALA A 88 4.20 8.60 -9.44
C ALA A 88 4.88 9.85 -10.01
N VAL A 89 6.20 9.95 -9.89
CA VAL A 89 6.97 11.10 -10.39
C VAL A 89 6.97 11.13 -11.92
N ASP A 90 7.21 10.02 -12.58
CA ASP A 90 7.25 9.94 -14.05
C ASP A 90 5.87 10.24 -14.67
N THR A 91 4.78 9.83 -14.02
CA THR A 91 3.43 9.98 -14.57
C THR A 91 2.78 11.31 -14.17
N PHE A 92 2.96 11.73 -12.91
CA PHE A 92 2.23 12.85 -12.33
C PHE A 92 3.13 13.97 -11.79
N GLY A 93 4.44 13.82 -11.86
CA GLY A 93 5.44 14.82 -11.50
C GLY A 93 5.75 14.94 -10.02
N THR A 94 5.04 14.25 -9.12
CA THR A 94 5.21 14.42 -7.67
C THR A 94 4.58 13.29 -6.85
N VAL A 95 4.73 13.35 -5.51
CA VAL A 95 3.99 12.56 -4.52
C VAL A 95 3.54 13.47 -3.37
N ASP A 96 2.28 13.40 -3.00
CA ASP A 96 1.67 14.16 -1.89
C ASP A 96 1.17 13.26 -0.76
N ILE A 97 0.67 12.08 -1.11
CA ILE A 97 0.02 11.15 -0.17
C ILE A 97 0.59 9.75 -0.40
N VAL A 98 0.94 9.07 0.69
CA VAL A 98 1.33 7.65 0.67
C VAL A 98 0.43 6.91 1.66
N ILE A 99 -0.27 5.87 1.18
CA ILE A 99 -1.00 4.93 2.02
C ILE A 99 -0.29 3.59 1.97
N ASN A 100 0.46 3.28 3.01
CA ASN A 100 1.12 2.00 3.23
C ASN A 100 0.08 0.99 3.72
N ASN A 101 -0.58 0.33 2.78
CA ASN A 101 -1.65 -0.63 3.05
C ASN A 101 -1.28 -2.06 2.65
N ALA A 102 -0.32 -2.27 1.77
CA ALA A 102 0.10 -3.60 1.35
C ALA A 102 0.33 -4.53 2.54
N GLY A 103 -0.18 -5.74 2.44
CA GLY A 103 -0.06 -6.71 3.50
C GLY A 103 -0.47 -8.11 3.06
N ILE A 104 0.07 -9.09 3.75
CA ILE A 104 -0.19 -10.51 3.59
C ILE A 104 -0.39 -11.15 4.95
N LEU A 105 -0.91 -12.37 4.98
CA LEU A 105 -1.09 -13.18 6.19
C LEU A 105 -0.34 -14.50 6.07
N ARG A 106 0.37 -14.86 7.12
CA ARG A 106 1.06 -16.14 7.30
C ARG A 106 0.79 -16.64 8.73
N ASP A 107 -0.51 -16.89 8.99
CA ASP A 107 -0.98 -17.27 10.30
C ASP A 107 -0.61 -18.73 10.60
N VAL A 108 0.16 -18.92 11.66
CA VAL A 108 0.62 -20.22 12.11
C VAL A 108 0.98 -20.17 13.59
N THR A 109 0.78 -21.25 14.33
CA THR A 109 1.17 -21.34 15.73
C THR A 109 2.68 -21.12 15.90
N PHE A 110 3.11 -20.39 16.93
CA PHE A 110 4.48 -19.93 17.11
C PHE A 110 5.52 -21.04 16.98
N HIS A 111 5.29 -22.21 17.57
CA HIS A 111 6.23 -23.34 17.49
C HIS A 111 6.35 -24.00 16.11
N LYS A 112 5.45 -23.68 15.18
CA LYS A 112 5.47 -24.14 13.77
C LYS A 112 5.86 -23.04 12.80
N MET A 113 6.01 -21.81 13.28
CA MET A 113 6.36 -20.65 12.46
C MET A 113 7.76 -20.81 11.92
N THR A 114 7.90 -20.75 10.60
CA THR A 114 9.20 -20.78 9.94
C THR A 114 9.80 -19.38 9.86
N GLU A 115 11.13 -19.30 9.68
CA GLU A 115 11.79 -18.02 9.40
C GLU A 115 11.20 -17.34 8.15
N LEU A 116 10.84 -18.14 7.13
CA LEU A 116 10.19 -17.61 5.93
C LEU A 116 8.85 -16.93 6.25
N ASP A 117 8.02 -17.54 7.12
CA ASP A 117 6.73 -16.94 7.53
C ASP A 117 6.95 -15.65 8.31
N TRP A 118 7.98 -15.58 9.12
CA TRP A 118 8.38 -14.39 9.85
C TRP A 118 8.91 -13.30 8.93
N ASP A 119 9.94 -13.61 8.16
CA ASP A 119 10.66 -12.64 7.32
C ASP A 119 9.77 -12.02 6.25
N LEU A 120 8.90 -12.83 5.63
CA LEU A 120 8.00 -12.33 4.59
C LEU A 120 7.01 -11.31 5.15
N ILE A 121 6.46 -11.54 6.35
CA ILE A 121 5.60 -10.58 7.02
C ILE A 121 6.35 -9.29 7.35
N MET A 122 7.56 -9.39 7.93
CA MET A 122 8.39 -8.20 8.23
C MET A 122 8.74 -7.43 6.97
N LYS A 123 9.08 -8.12 5.89
CA LYS A 123 9.42 -7.50 4.60
C LYS A 123 8.26 -6.73 3.99
N VAL A 124 7.08 -7.33 3.93
CA VAL A 124 5.93 -6.69 3.28
C VAL A 124 5.39 -5.55 4.14
N HIS A 125 5.09 -5.82 5.41
CA HIS A 125 4.40 -4.84 6.26
C HIS A 125 5.31 -3.72 6.74
N LEU A 126 6.47 -4.06 7.31
CA LEU A 126 7.33 -3.08 7.98
C LEU A 126 8.38 -2.50 7.03
N LYS A 127 9.16 -3.37 6.38
CA LYS A 127 10.18 -2.93 5.41
C LYS A 127 9.54 -2.25 4.20
N GLY A 128 8.39 -2.74 3.72
CA GLY A 128 7.65 -2.13 2.62
C GLY A 128 7.21 -0.70 2.94
N ALA A 129 6.56 -0.48 4.09
CA ALA A 129 6.17 0.85 4.53
C ALA A 129 7.38 1.79 4.66
N PHE A 130 8.48 1.31 5.25
CA PHE A 130 9.74 2.05 5.33
C PHE A 130 10.27 2.42 3.94
N SER A 131 10.32 1.46 3.02
CA SER A 131 10.90 1.64 1.68
C SER A 131 10.14 2.70 0.87
N VAL A 132 8.81 2.59 0.80
CA VAL A 132 7.97 3.55 0.06
C VAL A 132 8.02 4.93 0.71
N THR A 133 7.90 5.00 2.04
CA THR A 133 7.97 6.26 2.78
C THR A 133 9.32 6.95 2.58
N ARG A 134 10.42 6.22 2.72
CA ARG A 134 11.78 6.75 2.54
C ARG A 134 11.97 7.32 1.12
N ALA A 135 11.46 6.64 0.10
CA ALA A 135 11.57 7.09 -1.28
C ALA A 135 10.74 8.37 -1.55
N ALA A 136 9.54 8.48 -0.96
CA ALA A 136 8.68 9.66 -1.09
C ALA A 136 9.15 10.87 -0.24
N TRP A 137 9.88 10.61 0.84
CA TRP A 137 10.23 11.62 1.84
C TRP A 137 10.97 12.86 1.31
N PRO A 138 12.01 12.74 0.45
CA PRO A 138 12.70 13.90 -0.10
C PRO A 138 11.77 14.84 -0.85
N ILE A 139 10.85 14.28 -1.66
CA ILE A 139 9.88 15.03 -2.47
C ILE A 139 8.91 15.79 -1.56
N MET A 140 8.36 15.11 -0.55
CA MET A 140 7.46 15.72 0.42
C MET A 140 8.14 16.81 1.24
N ARG A 141 9.39 16.58 1.65
CA ARG A 141 10.19 17.54 2.40
C ARG A 141 10.48 18.81 1.60
N GLU A 142 10.90 18.69 0.36
CA GLU A 142 11.17 19.82 -0.54
C GLU A 142 9.92 20.68 -0.74
N LYS A 143 8.77 20.03 -0.97
CA LYS A 143 7.47 20.69 -1.12
C LYS A 143 6.90 21.26 0.17
N LYS A 144 7.47 20.91 1.34
CA LYS A 144 6.93 21.19 2.68
C LYS A 144 5.48 20.70 2.85
N TYR A 145 5.13 19.62 2.13
CA TYR A 145 3.82 18.99 2.18
C TYR A 145 3.94 17.50 1.95
N GLY A 146 3.27 16.72 2.79
CA GLY A 146 3.10 15.27 2.65
C GLY A 146 2.12 14.73 3.67
N ARG A 147 1.47 13.62 3.31
CA ARG A 147 0.61 12.82 4.22
C ARG A 147 0.96 11.37 4.07
N ILE A 148 1.27 10.73 5.18
CA ILE A 148 1.60 9.30 5.22
C ILE A 148 0.62 8.62 6.16
N VAL A 149 0.01 7.54 5.68
CA VAL A 149 -0.90 6.69 6.45
C VAL A 149 -0.32 5.29 6.49
N ASN A 150 -0.11 4.75 7.68
CA ASN A 150 0.31 3.37 7.90
C ASN A 150 -0.88 2.54 8.38
N THR A 151 -1.22 1.45 7.69
CA THR A 151 -2.32 0.56 8.06
C THR A 151 -1.93 -0.32 9.23
N GLY A 152 -2.31 0.08 10.43
CA GLY A 152 -2.14 -0.68 11.67
C GLY A 152 -3.13 -1.86 11.79
N SER A 153 -3.13 -2.50 12.96
CA SER A 153 -4.09 -3.54 13.31
C SER A 153 -4.26 -3.61 14.83
N SER A 154 -5.46 -3.95 15.30
CA SER A 154 -5.69 -4.31 16.70
C SER A 154 -4.84 -5.50 17.17
N ALA A 155 -4.54 -6.43 16.26
CA ALA A 155 -3.62 -7.54 16.54
C ALA A 155 -2.21 -7.05 16.93
N GLY A 156 -1.76 -5.88 16.47
CA GLY A 156 -0.49 -5.29 16.89
C GLY A 156 -0.50 -4.85 18.35
N VAL A 157 -1.66 -4.40 18.87
CA VAL A 157 -1.81 -3.91 20.25
C VAL A 157 -2.10 -5.04 21.23
N PHE A 158 -3.04 -5.92 20.85
CA PHE A 158 -3.58 -6.94 21.76
C PHE A 158 -3.01 -8.34 21.50
N GLY A 159 -2.24 -8.52 20.44
CA GLY A 159 -1.85 -9.82 19.93
C GLY A 159 -3.02 -10.56 19.26
N SER A 160 -2.71 -11.69 18.61
CA SER A 160 -3.70 -12.61 18.07
C SER A 160 -3.09 -14.00 17.97
N PHE A 161 -3.89 -15.03 18.24
CA PHE A 161 -3.43 -16.41 18.13
C PHE A 161 -2.94 -16.72 16.71
N GLY A 162 -1.75 -17.32 16.61
CA GLY A 162 -1.16 -17.66 15.31
C GLY A 162 -0.54 -16.48 14.54
N GLN A 163 -0.55 -15.26 15.08
CA GLN A 163 -0.12 -14.05 14.39
C GLN A 163 1.08 -13.34 15.06
N ALA A 164 2.01 -14.09 15.66
CA ALA A 164 3.16 -13.48 16.32
C ALA A 164 3.98 -12.58 15.36
N ASN A 165 4.20 -13.04 14.11
CA ASN A 165 4.85 -12.27 13.06
C ASN A 165 4.05 -11.02 12.66
N TYR A 166 2.76 -11.20 12.35
CA TYR A 166 1.87 -10.13 11.91
C TYR A 166 1.67 -9.07 13.01
N SER A 167 1.39 -9.50 14.24
CA SER A 167 1.23 -8.61 15.39
C SER A 167 2.48 -7.78 15.64
N THR A 168 3.66 -8.39 15.57
CA THR A 168 4.95 -7.69 15.71
C THR A 168 5.14 -6.64 14.62
N ALA A 169 4.89 -7.01 13.35
CA ALA A 169 5.02 -6.07 12.24
C ALA A 169 4.04 -4.89 12.35
N LYS A 170 2.79 -5.16 12.76
CA LYS A 170 1.76 -4.12 12.90
C LYS A 170 1.99 -3.19 14.10
N LEU A 171 2.54 -3.70 15.21
CA LEU A 171 3.00 -2.84 16.29
C LEU A 171 4.25 -2.04 15.88
N GLY A 172 5.15 -2.64 15.11
CA GLY A 172 6.30 -1.94 14.54
C GLY A 172 5.92 -0.73 13.68
N LEU A 173 4.78 -0.78 12.96
CA LEU A 173 4.26 0.37 12.22
C LEU A 173 3.82 1.52 13.14
N TRP A 174 3.34 1.24 14.35
CA TRP A 174 3.03 2.28 15.34
C TRP A 174 4.29 3.01 15.79
N GLY A 175 5.37 2.26 16.06
CA GLY A 175 6.66 2.86 16.39
C GLY A 175 7.32 3.59 15.22
N PHE A 176 6.95 3.25 13.99
CA PHE A 176 7.41 3.92 12.78
C PHE A 176 6.65 5.22 12.47
N THR A 177 5.42 5.39 12.98
CA THR A 177 4.57 6.56 12.76
C THR A 177 4.90 7.71 13.70
#